data_d6795419a4f716daca98e778e75bcd72
#
_entry.id   d6795419a4f716daca98e778e75bcd72
#
_cell.length_a   1.000
_cell.length_b   1.000
_cell.length_c   1.000
_cell.angle_alpha   90.00
_cell.angle_beta   90.00
_cell.angle_gamma   90.00
#
_symmetry.space_group_name_H-M   'P 1'
#
loop_
_entity.id
_entity.type
_entity.pdbx_description
1 polymer ?
#
loop_
_entity_poly.entity_id
_entity_poly.type
_entity_poly.pdbx_seq_one_letter_code
_entity_poly.pdbx_strand_id
1 'polypeptide(L)'
;MKFDTIDSETDAQGVCTVWLNRPEKHNALSAQMIDELTEMAAILRQGSARVVILAARGQSFCAGGDLQWMQTQMQADRATRQAGARSLAGMLQSWNTLSLPVIGRIHGNAFGGGVGLASICDVAIGAETVWMGLTETKLGLIPATIGPYVIARMGEAKARRVFMSARKFSAQDAQSLGLLAKTVSQEALDLAVTAEVTPYLSCAPGAVAAAKKLARRLGPVIDEQTIEMTVTALIAQWESPEAEEGIAAFFGKTAPRWQI
;
A
#
# COMPACT_ATOMS: atom_id res chain seq x y z
N MET A 1 15.55 7.66 -16.22
CA MET A 1 15.97 6.43 -15.51
C MET A 1 14.98 5.34 -15.89
N LYS A 2 15.38 4.11 -16.06
CA LYS A 2 14.49 3.02 -16.45
C LYS A 2 14.33 2.09 -15.24
N PHE A 3 13.14 1.91 -14.79
CA PHE A 3 12.77 0.92 -13.78
C PHE A 3 12.27 -0.36 -14.46
N ASP A 4 12.34 -1.49 -13.77
CA ASP A 4 11.90 -2.78 -14.29
C ASP A 4 10.50 -3.17 -13.80
N THR A 5 10.13 -2.71 -12.59
CA THR A 5 8.88 -3.11 -11.91
C THR A 5 7.85 -1.99 -11.79
N ILE A 6 8.24 -0.77 -12.13
CA ILE A 6 7.35 0.39 -12.19
C ILE A 6 7.60 1.20 -13.47
N ASP A 7 6.59 1.92 -13.92
CA ASP A 7 6.70 2.94 -14.97
C ASP A 7 6.32 4.30 -14.42
N SER A 8 6.79 5.38 -15.04
CA SER A 8 6.34 6.73 -14.69
C SER A 8 6.32 7.65 -15.90
N GLU A 9 5.32 8.53 -15.92
CA GLU A 9 5.16 9.56 -16.94
C GLU A 9 4.67 10.85 -16.27
N THR A 10 5.23 11.99 -16.68
CA THR A 10 4.80 13.31 -16.18
C THR A 10 4.30 14.13 -17.36
N ASP A 11 3.07 14.62 -17.25
CA ASP A 11 2.47 15.47 -18.27
C ASP A 11 2.93 16.94 -18.21
N ALA A 12 2.50 17.74 -19.18
CA ALA A 12 2.84 19.16 -19.25
C ALA A 12 2.30 20.01 -18.09
N GLN A 13 1.32 19.50 -17.33
CA GLN A 13 0.73 20.17 -16.16
C GLN A 13 1.45 19.82 -14.85
N GLY A 14 2.41 18.88 -14.92
CA GLY A 14 3.15 18.38 -13.75
C GLY A 14 2.42 17.27 -12.99
N VAL A 15 1.47 16.58 -13.63
CA VAL A 15 0.86 15.38 -13.06
C VAL A 15 1.74 14.18 -13.40
N CYS A 16 2.33 13.57 -12.39
CA CYS A 16 3.16 12.38 -12.54
C CYS A 16 2.31 11.14 -12.24
N THR A 17 2.11 10.28 -13.23
CA THR A 17 1.50 8.97 -13.01
C THR A 17 2.59 7.92 -12.85
N VAL A 18 2.55 7.20 -11.73
CA VAL A 18 3.42 6.07 -11.43
C VAL A 18 2.59 4.80 -11.46
N TRP A 19 2.96 3.85 -12.33
CA TRP A 19 2.29 2.56 -12.45
C TRP A 19 3.14 1.46 -11.83
N LEU A 20 2.54 0.63 -10.99
CA LEU A 20 3.05 -0.70 -10.69
C LEU A 20 3.00 -1.51 -11.98
N ASN A 21 4.09 -2.11 -12.40
CA ASN A 21 4.22 -2.75 -13.71
C ASN A 21 4.84 -4.15 -13.63
N ARG A 22 4.21 -5.01 -12.85
CA ARG A 22 4.45 -6.49 -12.82
C ARG A 22 3.11 -7.22 -12.97
N PRO A 23 2.35 -6.98 -14.07
CA PRO A 23 0.99 -7.51 -14.21
C PRO A 23 0.93 -9.03 -14.17
N GLU A 24 1.94 -9.75 -14.64
CA GLU A 24 2.09 -11.21 -14.60
C GLU A 24 2.23 -11.77 -13.17
N LYS A 25 2.60 -10.93 -12.21
CA LYS A 25 2.67 -11.22 -10.77
C LYS A 25 1.61 -10.46 -9.98
N HIS A 26 0.54 -9.98 -10.65
CA HIS A 26 -0.51 -9.19 -10.02
C HIS A 26 0.04 -7.99 -9.22
N ASN A 27 1.13 -7.42 -9.67
CA ASN A 27 1.83 -6.29 -9.02
C ASN A 27 2.18 -6.56 -7.55
N ALA A 28 2.48 -7.80 -7.20
CA ALA A 28 2.95 -8.15 -5.87
C ALA A 28 4.29 -7.48 -5.55
N LEU A 29 4.42 -6.98 -4.32
CA LEU A 29 5.59 -6.25 -3.83
C LEU A 29 6.78 -7.20 -3.65
N SER A 30 7.73 -7.14 -4.59
CA SER A 30 9.05 -7.76 -4.48
C SER A 30 10.03 -6.79 -3.83
N ALA A 31 11.19 -7.28 -3.39
CA ALA A 31 12.28 -6.42 -2.90
C ALA A 31 12.63 -5.34 -3.93
N GLN A 32 12.80 -5.71 -5.21
CA GLN A 32 13.09 -4.77 -6.29
C GLN A 32 12.00 -3.68 -6.44
N MET A 33 10.71 -4.03 -6.43
CA MET A 33 9.64 -3.04 -6.52
C MET A 33 9.63 -2.10 -5.32
N ILE A 34 9.94 -2.61 -4.12
CA ILE A 34 10.06 -1.78 -2.90
C ILE A 34 11.20 -0.77 -3.05
N ASP A 35 12.35 -1.21 -3.56
CA ASP A 35 13.52 -0.35 -3.78
C ASP A 35 13.22 0.70 -4.86
N GLU A 36 12.64 0.30 -6.00
CA GLU A 36 12.28 1.21 -7.08
C GLU A 36 11.21 2.24 -6.67
N LEU A 37 10.20 1.84 -5.89
CA LEU A 37 9.22 2.77 -5.32
C LEU A 37 9.88 3.74 -4.31
N THR A 38 10.86 3.29 -3.54
CA THR A 38 11.62 4.15 -2.62
C THR A 38 12.43 5.20 -3.40
N GLU A 39 13.11 4.77 -4.46
CA GLU A 39 13.86 5.66 -5.35
C GLU A 39 12.92 6.65 -6.07
N MET A 40 11.77 6.18 -6.57
CA MET A 40 10.76 7.04 -7.20
C MET A 40 10.26 8.12 -6.24
N ALA A 41 10.05 7.80 -4.97
CA ALA A 41 9.68 8.81 -3.97
C ALA A 41 10.78 9.86 -3.78
N ALA A 42 12.06 9.48 -3.86
CA ALA A 42 13.19 10.41 -3.79
C ALA A 42 13.24 11.31 -5.03
N ILE A 43 13.01 10.77 -6.23
CA ILE A 43 12.92 11.53 -7.49
C ILE A 43 11.77 12.55 -7.42
N LEU A 44 10.60 12.12 -6.98
CA LEU A 44 9.41 12.98 -6.85
C LEU A 44 9.64 14.16 -5.87
N ARG A 45 10.40 13.94 -4.78
CA ARG A 45 10.75 15.01 -3.83
C ARG A 45 11.62 16.11 -4.42
N GLN A 46 12.46 15.77 -5.39
CA GLN A 46 13.42 16.68 -6.01
C GLN A 46 12.91 17.23 -7.35
N GLY A 47 11.88 16.61 -7.91
CA GLY A 47 11.32 16.94 -9.21
C GLY A 47 10.38 18.12 -9.20
N SER A 48 9.81 18.41 -10.38
CA SER A 48 8.82 19.47 -10.60
C SER A 48 7.37 18.99 -10.64
N ALA A 49 7.12 17.72 -10.31
CA ALA A 49 5.77 17.19 -10.25
C ALA A 49 4.92 17.97 -9.22
N ARG A 50 3.65 18.16 -9.53
CA ARG A 50 2.69 18.88 -8.68
C ARG A 50 1.72 17.95 -7.97
N VAL A 51 1.35 16.86 -8.64
CA VAL A 51 0.45 15.80 -8.14
C VAL A 51 0.98 14.47 -8.62
N VAL A 52 0.82 13.44 -7.82
CA VAL A 52 1.18 12.07 -8.18
C VAL A 52 -0.08 11.22 -8.25
N ILE A 53 -0.25 10.45 -9.33
CA ILE A 53 -1.23 9.37 -9.43
C ILE A 53 -0.48 8.05 -9.23
N LEU A 54 -0.85 7.28 -8.22
CA LEU A 54 -0.38 5.91 -8.04
C LEU A 54 -1.41 4.96 -8.66
N ALA A 55 -1.00 4.27 -9.71
CA ALA A 55 -1.81 3.38 -10.51
C ALA A 55 -1.13 2.01 -10.68
N ALA A 56 -1.75 1.10 -11.41
CA ALA A 56 -1.14 -0.18 -11.73
C ALA A 56 -1.57 -0.67 -13.12
N ARG A 57 -0.72 -1.49 -13.76
CA ARG A 57 -1.00 -2.18 -15.02
C ARG A 57 -1.65 -3.54 -14.75
N GLY A 58 -2.32 -4.10 -15.76
CA GLY A 58 -2.93 -5.43 -15.72
C GLY A 58 -4.25 -5.48 -14.94
N GLN A 59 -4.57 -6.65 -14.37
CA GLN A 59 -5.89 -6.93 -13.77
C GLN A 59 -6.00 -6.51 -12.30
N SER A 60 -4.88 -6.50 -11.57
CA SER A 60 -4.86 -6.22 -10.14
C SER A 60 -4.14 -4.92 -9.85
N PHE A 61 -4.61 -4.19 -8.85
CA PHE A 61 -3.83 -3.07 -8.33
C PHE A 61 -2.55 -3.58 -7.66
N CYS A 62 -2.67 -4.42 -6.62
CA CYS A 62 -1.53 -5.08 -5.99
C CYS A 62 -2.01 -6.26 -5.12
N ALA A 63 -1.46 -7.44 -5.35
CA ALA A 63 -1.84 -8.66 -4.64
C ALA A 63 -1.18 -8.83 -3.25
N GLY A 64 -0.38 -7.86 -2.79
CA GLY A 64 0.34 -7.93 -1.51
C GLY A 64 1.80 -8.29 -1.67
N GLY A 65 2.37 -9.03 -0.73
CA GLY A 65 3.75 -9.48 -0.80
C GLY A 65 3.99 -10.51 -1.91
N ASP A 66 5.13 -10.40 -2.60
CA ASP A 66 5.53 -11.35 -3.62
C ASP A 66 5.81 -12.74 -2.99
N LEU A 67 5.27 -13.79 -3.59
CA LEU A 67 5.37 -15.15 -3.04
C LEU A 67 6.81 -15.65 -2.96
N GLN A 68 7.65 -15.31 -3.93
CA GLN A 68 9.06 -15.67 -3.93
C GLN A 68 9.82 -14.92 -2.82
N TRP A 69 9.50 -13.63 -2.65
CA TRP A 69 10.04 -12.85 -1.53
C TRP A 69 9.61 -13.44 -0.18
N MET A 70 8.34 -13.84 -0.03
CA MET A 70 7.86 -14.49 1.19
C MET A 70 8.60 -15.81 1.47
N GLN A 71 8.85 -16.65 0.46
CA GLN A 71 9.63 -17.88 0.60
C GLN A 71 11.07 -17.60 1.07
N THR A 72 11.69 -16.56 0.49
CA THR A 72 13.03 -16.12 0.92
C THR A 72 13.02 -15.69 2.38
N GLN A 73 11.99 -14.94 2.82
CA GLN A 73 11.85 -14.52 4.22
C GLN A 73 11.66 -15.69 5.18
N MET A 74 10.97 -16.76 4.79
CA MET A 74 10.84 -17.97 5.60
C MET A 74 12.20 -18.61 5.96
N GLN A 75 13.11 -18.62 4.99
CA GLN A 75 14.43 -19.24 5.13
C GLN A 75 15.49 -18.27 5.69
N ALA A 76 15.17 -16.99 5.76
CA ALA A 76 16.09 -15.94 6.19
C ALA A 76 16.29 -15.97 7.71
N ASP A 77 17.43 -15.45 8.15
CA ASP A 77 17.66 -15.14 9.55
C ASP A 77 16.85 -13.91 10.01
N ARG A 78 16.83 -13.70 11.32
CA ARG A 78 16.11 -12.57 11.93
C ARG A 78 16.56 -11.21 11.37
N ALA A 79 17.87 -11.01 11.18
CA ALA A 79 18.42 -9.74 10.71
C ALA A 79 17.95 -9.43 9.26
N THR A 80 17.94 -10.42 8.38
CA THR A 80 17.46 -10.31 6.99
C THR A 80 15.96 -10.03 6.95
N ARG A 81 15.16 -10.73 7.77
CA ARG A 81 13.71 -10.44 7.90
C ARG A 81 13.46 -9.00 8.37
N GLN A 82 14.21 -8.55 9.36
CA GLN A 82 14.08 -7.20 9.90
C GLN A 82 14.47 -6.14 8.86
N ALA A 83 15.53 -6.37 8.09
CA ALA A 83 15.92 -5.48 6.98
C ALA A 83 14.83 -5.39 5.92
N GLY A 84 14.24 -6.51 5.50
CA GLY A 84 13.14 -6.54 4.54
C GLY A 84 11.88 -5.83 5.04
N ALA A 85 11.53 -6.02 6.31
CA ALA A 85 10.39 -5.33 6.92
C ALA A 85 10.63 -3.81 7.02
N ARG A 86 11.85 -3.38 7.37
CA ARG A 86 12.23 -1.96 7.39
C ARG A 86 12.23 -1.33 6.00
N SER A 87 12.70 -2.05 4.98
CA SER A 87 12.66 -1.58 3.59
C SER A 87 11.22 -1.30 3.16
N LEU A 88 10.29 -2.23 3.38
CA LEU A 88 8.86 -2.03 3.09
C LEU A 88 8.27 -0.85 3.88
N ALA A 89 8.53 -0.78 5.18
CA ALA A 89 8.03 0.30 6.03
C ALA A 89 8.61 1.67 5.61
N GLY A 90 9.90 1.72 5.28
CA GLY A 90 10.59 2.91 4.77
C GLY A 90 10.02 3.37 3.42
N MET A 91 9.74 2.46 2.51
CA MET A 91 9.07 2.76 1.24
C MET A 91 7.69 3.40 1.49
N LEU A 92 6.84 2.79 2.31
CA LEU A 92 5.52 3.33 2.64
C LEU A 92 5.62 4.72 3.29
N GLN A 93 6.56 4.90 4.23
CA GLN A 93 6.79 6.19 4.88
C GLN A 93 7.29 7.24 3.88
N SER A 94 8.14 6.86 2.94
CA SER A 94 8.66 7.78 1.93
C SER A 94 7.53 8.35 1.06
N TRP A 95 6.56 7.53 0.66
CA TRP A 95 5.38 7.95 -0.09
C TRP A 95 4.38 8.74 0.76
N ASN A 96 4.06 8.24 1.96
CA ASN A 96 3.15 8.91 2.89
C ASN A 96 3.62 10.33 3.27
N THR A 97 4.95 10.58 3.23
CA THR A 97 5.55 11.87 3.58
C THR A 97 5.90 12.75 2.40
N LEU A 98 5.57 12.35 1.16
CA LEU A 98 5.72 13.23 0.01
C LEU A 98 5.01 14.56 0.25
N SER A 99 5.67 15.65 -0.15
CA SER A 99 5.09 16.99 -0.09
C SER A 99 4.00 17.21 -1.15
N LEU A 100 3.88 16.29 -2.10
CA LEU A 100 2.90 16.30 -3.18
C LEU A 100 1.64 15.54 -2.77
N PRO A 101 0.45 15.92 -3.27
CA PRO A 101 -0.74 15.07 -3.21
C PRO A 101 -0.48 13.74 -3.95
N VAL A 102 -0.88 12.64 -3.34
CA VAL A 102 -0.83 11.29 -3.92
C VAL A 102 -2.26 10.79 -4.08
N ILE A 103 -2.67 10.59 -5.33
CA ILE A 103 -4.01 10.10 -5.67
C ILE A 103 -3.90 8.64 -6.11
N GLY A 104 -4.59 7.76 -5.41
CA GLY A 104 -4.64 6.33 -5.74
C GLY A 104 -5.73 6.04 -6.79
N ARG A 105 -5.33 5.44 -7.92
CA ARG A 105 -6.23 4.91 -8.95
C ARG A 105 -6.36 3.40 -8.79
N ILE A 106 -7.36 2.96 -8.03
CA ILE A 106 -7.52 1.56 -7.63
C ILE A 106 -8.51 0.87 -8.60
N HIS A 107 -8.01 0.37 -9.73
CA HIS A 107 -8.82 -0.24 -10.78
C HIS A 107 -9.07 -1.74 -10.59
N GLY A 108 -8.28 -2.40 -9.76
CA GLY A 108 -8.31 -3.85 -9.55
C GLY A 108 -8.08 -4.20 -8.09
N ASN A 109 -8.13 -5.49 -7.79
CA ASN A 109 -8.03 -5.99 -6.42
C ASN A 109 -6.75 -5.55 -5.70
N ALA A 110 -6.88 -5.28 -4.40
CA ALA A 110 -5.78 -4.87 -3.53
C ALA A 110 -5.78 -5.67 -2.23
N PHE A 111 -4.72 -6.43 -1.98
CA PHE A 111 -4.58 -7.26 -0.79
C PHE A 111 -3.28 -6.95 -0.03
N GLY A 112 -3.29 -7.10 1.29
CA GLY A 112 -2.12 -6.91 2.13
C GLY A 112 -1.37 -5.60 1.85
N GLY A 113 -0.15 -5.69 1.33
CA GLY A 113 0.64 -4.53 0.91
C GLY A 113 -0.06 -3.61 -0.10
N GLY A 114 -0.97 -4.14 -0.94
CA GLY A 114 -1.80 -3.34 -1.84
C GLY A 114 -2.79 -2.44 -1.09
N VAL A 115 -3.37 -2.92 0.02
CA VAL A 115 -4.14 -2.07 0.94
C VAL A 115 -3.25 -1.02 1.59
N GLY A 116 -2.01 -1.38 1.93
CA GLY A 116 -1.00 -0.44 2.41
C GLY A 116 -0.74 0.68 1.42
N LEU A 117 -0.51 0.36 0.14
CA LEU A 117 -0.32 1.35 -0.93
C LEU A 117 -1.56 2.24 -1.13
N ALA A 118 -2.77 1.70 -1.08
CA ALA A 118 -3.99 2.52 -1.11
C ALA A 118 -4.08 3.46 0.11
N SER A 119 -3.61 3.02 1.28
CA SER A 119 -3.67 3.78 2.53
C SER A 119 -2.70 4.94 2.58
N ILE A 120 -1.54 4.87 1.91
CA ILE A 120 -0.57 5.99 1.85
C ILE A 120 -0.96 7.07 0.84
N CYS A 121 -1.95 6.83 -0.02
CA CYS A 121 -2.48 7.86 -0.91
C CYS A 121 -3.27 8.89 -0.10
N ASP A 122 -3.19 10.18 -0.43
CA ASP A 122 -4.00 11.22 0.21
C ASP A 122 -5.49 11.04 -0.09
N VAL A 123 -5.79 10.65 -1.33
CA VAL A 123 -7.13 10.27 -1.79
C VAL A 123 -7.01 8.98 -2.62
N ALA A 124 -7.78 7.96 -2.32
CA ALA A 124 -7.86 6.75 -3.14
C ALA A 124 -9.26 6.62 -3.74
N ILE A 125 -9.34 6.45 -5.07
CA ILE A 125 -10.58 6.26 -5.82
C ILE A 125 -10.56 4.84 -6.38
N GLY A 126 -11.62 4.08 -6.14
CA GLY A 126 -11.72 2.69 -6.54
C GLY A 126 -12.80 2.44 -7.57
N ALA A 127 -12.57 1.47 -8.46
CA ALA A 127 -13.64 0.88 -9.25
C ALA A 127 -14.57 0.05 -8.33
N GLU A 128 -15.87 0.08 -8.58
CA GLU A 128 -16.87 -0.63 -7.75
C GLU A 128 -16.72 -2.15 -7.75
N THR A 129 -16.02 -2.69 -8.75
CA THR A 129 -15.73 -4.13 -8.88
C THR A 129 -14.54 -4.62 -8.02
N VAL A 130 -13.82 -3.70 -7.36
CA VAL A 130 -12.61 -4.00 -6.59
C VAL A 130 -12.94 -4.74 -5.31
N TRP A 131 -12.15 -5.78 -5.03
CA TRP A 131 -12.10 -6.44 -3.74
C TRP A 131 -10.79 -6.11 -3.03
N MET A 132 -10.89 -5.86 -1.74
CA MET A 132 -9.75 -5.55 -0.87
C MET A 132 -9.72 -6.50 0.33
N GLY A 133 -8.56 -6.61 0.98
CA GLY A 133 -8.44 -7.42 2.19
C GLY A 133 -7.05 -7.43 2.79
N LEU A 134 -7.01 -7.63 4.10
CA LEU A 134 -5.81 -7.85 4.89
C LEU A 134 -5.77 -9.35 5.21
N THR A 135 -5.03 -10.12 4.42
CA THR A 135 -5.12 -11.59 4.42
C THR A 135 -4.05 -12.26 5.28
N GLU A 136 -3.20 -11.49 5.93
CA GLU A 136 -2.01 -11.91 6.65
C GLU A 136 -2.32 -12.91 7.76
N THR A 137 -3.43 -12.73 8.49
CA THR A 137 -3.80 -13.60 9.62
C THR A 137 -4.17 -15.03 9.20
N LYS A 138 -4.53 -15.25 7.93
CA LYS A 138 -4.67 -16.61 7.38
C LYS A 138 -3.36 -17.38 7.28
N LEU A 139 -2.26 -16.63 7.22
CA LEU A 139 -0.91 -17.15 7.12
C LEU A 139 -0.20 -17.21 8.48
N GLY A 140 -0.92 -16.95 9.57
CA GLY A 140 -0.30 -16.77 10.89
C GLY A 140 0.54 -15.49 11.02
N LEU A 141 0.42 -14.55 10.09
CA LEU A 141 1.08 -13.24 10.10
C LEU A 141 0.12 -12.13 10.51
N ILE A 142 0.63 -10.90 10.60
CA ILE A 142 -0.16 -9.71 10.91
C ILE A 142 0.13 -8.59 9.89
N PRO A 143 -0.81 -7.70 9.60
CA PRO A 143 -0.61 -6.56 8.71
C PRO A 143 0.16 -5.42 9.42
N ALA A 144 1.39 -5.71 9.87
CA ALA A 144 2.14 -4.84 10.78
C ALA A 144 2.68 -3.58 10.10
N THR A 145 3.53 -3.72 9.07
CA THR A 145 4.21 -2.59 8.41
C THR A 145 3.26 -1.63 7.72
N ILE A 146 2.13 -2.13 7.22
CA ILE A 146 1.06 -1.31 6.64
C ILE A 146 0.10 -0.75 7.70
N GLY A 147 0.11 -1.33 8.89
CA GLY A 147 -0.84 -1.08 9.98
C GLY A 147 -1.02 0.39 10.34
N PRO A 148 0.05 1.17 10.56
CA PRO A 148 -0.06 2.57 10.90
C PRO A 148 -0.86 3.39 9.88
N TYR A 149 -0.64 3.13 8.60
CA TYR A 149 -1.30 3.86 7.50
C TYR A 149 -2.77 3.46 7.36
N VAL A 150 -3.06 2.16 7.48
CA VAL A 150 -4.44 1.64 7.45
C VAL A 150 -5.26 2.18 8.61
N ILE A 151 -4.68 2.18 9.83
CA ILE A 151 -5.34 2.71 11.03
C ILE A 151 -5.54 4.23 10.93
N ALA A 152 -4.55 4.96 10.38
CA ALA A 152 -4.69 6.39 10.14
C ALA A 152 -5.85 6.73 9.19
N ARG A 153 -6.16 5.85 8.22
CA ARG A 153 -7.27 6.01 7.29
C ARG A 153 -8.62 5.64 7.89
N MET A 154 -8.71 4.47 8.48
CA MET A 154 -9.98 3.88 8.91
C MET A 154 -10.39 4.31 10.32
N GLY A 155 -9.42 4.69 11.16
CA GLY A 155 -9.55 4.70 12.60
C GLY A 155 -9.50 3.27 13.17
N GLU A 156 -9.06 3.12 14.42
CA GLU A 156 -8.83 1.83 15.08
C GLU A 156 -10.09 0.94 15.10
N ALA A 157 -11.23 1.50 15.44
CA ALA A 157 -12.49 0.76 15.55
C ALA A 157 -12.92 0.09 14.23
N LYS A 158 -12.78 0.79 13.09
CA LYS A 158 -13.10 0.23 11.78
C LYS A 158 -12.02 -0.73 11.30
N ALA A 159 -10.74 -0.40 11.52
CA ALA A 159 -9.62 -1.25 11.14
C ALA A 159 -9.70 -2.64 11.80
N ARG A 160 -10.07 -2.73 13.08
CA ARG A 160 -10.24 -4.02 13.80
C ARG A 160 -11.20 -4.99 13.10
N ARG A 161 -12.20 -4.51 12.37
CA ARG A 161 -13.15 -5.37 11.63
C ARG A 161 -12.50 -6.18 10.52
N VAL A 162 -11.40 -5.67 9.94
CA VAL A 162 -10.74 -6.26 8.77
C VAL A 162 -9.32 -6.76 9.08
N PHE A 163 -8.66 -6.23 10.10
CA PHE A 163 -7.31 -6.60 10.52
C PHE A 163 -7.19 -8.04 11.00
N MET A 164 -8.20 -8.51 11.76
CA MET A 164 -8.12 -9.80 12.45
C MET A 164 -8.77 -10.95 11.67
N SER A 165 -9.73 -10.63 10.79
CA SER A 165 -10.62 -11.65 10.20
C SER A 165 -10.14 -12.17 8.84
N ALA A 166 -9.14 -11.55 8.24
CA ALA A 166 -8.69 -11.81 6.87
C ALA A 166 -9.82 -11.85 5.82
N ARG A 167 -10.98 -11.27 6.14
CA ARG A 167 -12.11 -11.22 5.22
C ARG A 167 -11.81 -10.30 4.04
N LYS A 168 -12.29 -10.68 2.89
CA LYS A 168 -12.38 -9.76 1.75
C LYS A 168 -13.55 -8.82 1.97
N PHE A 169 -13.42 -7.59 1.49
CA PHE A 169 -14.47 -6.58 1.53
C PHE A 169 -14.54 -5.86 0.18
N SER A 170 -15.74 -5.43 -0.18
CA SER A 170 -16.03 -4.77 -1.45
C SER A 170 -15.48 -3.33 -1.49
N ALA A 171 -15.48 -2.73 -2.69
CA ALA A 171 -15.15 -1.31 -2.86
C ALA A 171 -16.07 -0.40 -2.02
N GLN A 172 -17.38 -0.70 -1.93
CA GLN A 172 -18.33 0.03 -1.10
C GLN A 172 -18.03 -0.10 0.39
N ASP A 173 -17.67 -1.32 0.84
CA ASP A 173 -17.20 -1.50 2.22
C ASP A 173 -15.92 -0.69 2.47
N ALA A 174 -14.96 -0.71 1.54
CA ALA A 174 -13.72 0.05 1.63
C ALA A 174 -13.97 1.57 1.73
N GLN A 175 -14.95 2.09 0.98
CA GLN A 175 -15.39 3.48 1.09
C GLN A 175 -16.04 3.75 2.46
N SER A 176 -16.91 2.89 2.93
CA SER A 176 -17.56 3.02 4.25
C SER A 176 -16.54 2.95 5.40
N LEU A 177 -15.49 2.17 5.23
CA LEU A 177 -14.36 2.07 6.15
C LEU A 177 -13.45 3.30 6.12
N GLY A 178 -13.52 4.14 5.08
CA GLY A 178 -12.68 5.32 4.90
C GLY A 178 -11.37 5.05 4.17
N LEU A 179 -11.17 3.84 3.62
CA LEU A 179 -10.00 3.48 2.84
C LEU A 179 -10.06 4.07 1.44
N LEU A 180 -11.22 4.00 0.79
CA LEU A 180 -11.50 4.69 -0.47
C LEU A 180 -12.32 5.94 -0.19
N ALA A 181 -11.97 7.05 -0.82
CA ALA A 181 -12.74 8.30 -0.76
C ALA A 181 -14.02 8.21 -1.61
N LYS A 182 -13.95 7.47 -2.72
CA LYS A 182 -15.03 7.32 -3.68
C LYS A 182 -14.92 5.99 -4.42
N THR A 183 -16.07 5.44 -4.78
CA THR A 183 -16.21 4.31 -5.71
C THR A 183 -17.00 4.74 -6.92
N VAL A 184 -16.57 4.29 -8.10
CA VAL A 184 -17.19 4.60 -9.40
C VAL A 184 -17.16 3.37 -10.31
N SER A 185 -17.92 3.39 -11.42
CA SER A 185 -17.78 2.33 -12.42
C SER A 185 -16.36 2.30 -13.00
N GLN A 186 -15.95 1.16 -13.54
CA GLN A 186 -14.62 0.99 -14.15
C GLN A 186 -14.34 2.03 -15.24
N GLU A 187 -15.35 2.34 -16.06
CA GLU A 187 -15.26 3.28 -17.18
C GLU A 187 -15.16 4.73 -16.70
N ALA A 188 -15.73 5.05 -15.53
CA ALA A 188 -15.70 6.38 -14.94
C ALA A 188 -14.44 6.67 -14.10
N LEU A 189 -13.60 5.65 -13.87
CA LEU A 189 -12.48 5.75 -12.92
C LEU A 189 -11.48 6.84 -13.33
N ASP A 190 -11.08 6.89 -14.59
CA ASP A 190 -10.09 7.87 -15.07
C ASP A 190 -10.63 9.30 -14.99
N LEU A 191 -11.90 9.49 -15.32
CA LEU A 191 -12.56 10.79 -15.18
C LEU A 191 -12.64 11.22 -13.71
N ALA A 192 -12.96 10.28 -12.80
CA ALA A 192 -13.03 10.56 -11.37
C ALA A 192 -11.65 10.93 -10.78
N VAL A 193 -10.58 10.23 -11.20
CA VAL A 193 -9.19 10.55 -10.81
C VAL A 193 -8.79 11.93 -11.35
N THR A 194 -9.08 12.24 -12.61
CA THR A 194 -8.78 13.54 -13.21
C THR A 194 -9.52 14.66 -12.47
N ALA A 195 -10.79 14.46 -12.15
CA ALA A 195 -11.58 15.43 -11.39
C ALA A 195 -11.00 15.68 -9.97
N GLU A 196 -10.41 14.66 -9.34
CA GLU A 196 -9.73 14.79 -8.05
C GLU A 196 -8.40 15.53 -8.17
N VAL A 197 -7.65 15.31 -9.23
CA VAL A 197 -6.34 15.95 -9.49
C VAL A 197 -6.48 17.45 -9.80
N THR A 198 -7.49 17.81 -10.61
CA THR A 198 -7.65 19.16 -11.18
C THR A 198 -7.60 20.30 -10.14
N PRO A 199 -8.26 20.22 -8.97
CA PRO A 199 -8.20 21.30 -7.97
C PRO A 199 -6.80 21.61 -7.48
N TYR A 200 -5.92 20.61 -7.32
CA TYR A 200 -4.55 20.82 -6.85
C TYR A 200 -3.71 21.62 -7.83
N LEU A 201 -4.01 21.55 -9.14
CA LEU A 201 -3.27 22.27 -10.16
C LEU A 201 -3.51 23.79 -10.14
N SER A 202 -4.59 24.24 -9.51
CA SER A 202 -4.87 25.66 -9.28
C SER A 202 -4.33 26.18 -7.93
N CYS A 203 -3.83 25.31 -7.06
CA CYS A 203 -3.32 25.67 -5.74
C CYS A 203 -1.80 25.97 -5.78
N ALA A 204 -1.33 26.85 -4.89
CA ALA A 204 0.09 27.10 -4.71
C ALA A 204 0.80 25.85 -4.15
N PRO A 205 1.83 25.29 -4.83
CA PRO A 205 2.44 24.01 -4.43
C PRO A 205 3.00 24.02 -3.01
N GLY A 206 3.63 25.11 -2.59
CA GLY A 206 4.14 25.27 -1.22
C GLY A 206 3.04 25.26 -0.17
N ALA A 207 1.89 25.86 -0.46
CA ALA A 207 0.73 25.85 0.46
C ALA A 207 0.12 24.45 0.56
N VAL A 208 0.02 23.71 -0.55
CA VAL A 208 -0.43 22.30 -0.58
C VAL A 208 0.49 21.44 0.29
N ALA A 209 1.80 21.54 0.10
CA ALA A 209 2.79 20.82 0.90
C ALA A 209 2.67 21.12 2.40
N ALA A 210 2.53 22.41 2.75
CA ALA A 210 2.37 22.85 4.13
C ALA A 210 1.07 22.35 4.76
N ALA A 211 -0.05 22.38 4.01
CA ALA A 211 -1.35 21.89 4.45
C ALA A 211 -1.31 20.37 4.71
N LYS A 212 -0.73 19.58 3.80
CA LYS A 212 -0.53 18.13 3.99
C LYS A 212 0.33 17.85 5.22
N LYS A 213 1.44 18.56 5.38
CA LYS A 213 2.31 18.42 6.56
C LYS A 213 1.57 18.74 7.87
N LEU A 214 0.76 19.81 7.88
CA LEU A 214 -0.05 20.18 9.03
C LEU A 214 -1.11 19.14 9.36
N ALA A 215 -1.88 18.67 8.36
CA ALA A 215 -2.90 17.64 8.54
C ALA A 215 -2.30 16.36 9.14
N ARG A 216 -1.13 15.90 8.63
CA ARG A 216 -0.43 14.73 9.17
C ARG A 216 0.07 14.95 10.61
N ARG A 217 0.49 16.15 10.96
CA ARG A 217 0.94 16.48 12.33
C ARG A 217 -0.19 16.50 13.35
N LEU A 218 -1.40 16.82 12.91
CA LEU A 218 -2.61 16.82 13.73
C LEU A 218 -3.30 15.45 13.79
N GLY A 219 -2.95 14.54 12.89
CA GLY A 219 -3.44 13.18 12.84
C GLY A 219 -2.60 12.19 13.66
N PRO A 220 -2.86 10.87 13.50
CA PRO A 220 -2.05 9.85 14.14
C PRO A 220 -0.57 9.97 13.79
N VAL A 221 0.29 9.86 14.80
CA VAL A 221 1.75 9.96 14.63
C VAL A 221 2.27 8.66 14.03
N ILE A 222 2.96 8.77 12.88
CA ILE A 222 3.68 7.68 12.22
C ILE A 222 5.14 8.12 12.12
N ASP A 223 5.89 7.87 13.16
CA ASP A 223 7.31 8.20 13.31
C ASP A 223 8.18 6.93 13.31
N GLU A 224 9.47 7.09 13.47
CA GLU A 224 10.45 5.99 13.55
C GLU A 224 10.11 5.00 14.65
N GLN A 225 9.65 5.48 15.81
CA GLN A 225 9.28 4.62 16.93
C GLN A 225 8.07 3.74 16.58
N THR A 226 7.05 4.31 15.93
CA THR A 226 5.87 3.58 15.43
C THR A 226 6.29 2.54 14.39
N ILE A 227 7.17 2.90 13.46
CA ILE A 227 7.70 1.99 12.44
C ILE A 227 8.44 0.82 13.07
N GLU A 228 9.40 1.08 13.95
CA GLU A 228 10.19 0.03 14.61
C GLU A 228 9.33 -0.89 15.50
N MET A 229 8.30 -0.35 16.15
CA MET A 229 7.32 -1.15 16.88
C MET A 229 6.62 -2.15 15.96
N THR A 230 6.18 -1.71 14.77
CA THR A 230 5.49 -2.59 13.81
C THR A 230 6.43 -3.60 13.16
N VAL A 231 7.68 -3.21 12.86
CA VAL A 231 8.72 -4.12 12.39
C VAL A 231 8.98 -5.21 13.43
N THR A 232 9.17 -4.82 14.68
CA THR A 232 9.39 -5.78 15.80
C THR A 232 8.23 -6.75 15.95
N ALA A 233 6.98 -6.25 15.89
CA ALA A 233 5.78 -7.08 15.97
C ALA A 233 5.68 -8.07 14.80
N LEU A 234 6.02 -7.63 13.58
CA LEU A 234 6.03 -8.51 12.41
C LEU A 234 7.07 -9.62 12.56
N ILE A 235 8.28 -9.30 13.01
CA ILE A 235 9.36 -10.29 13.19
C ILE A 235 8.98 -11.33 14.25
N ALA A 236 8.41 -10.89 15.38
CA ALA A 236 7.93 -11.80 16.41
C ALA A 236 6.88 -12.78 15.86
N GLN A 237 6.00 -12.29 14.98
CA GLN A 237 4.98 -13.12 14.35
C GLN A 237 5.58 -14.08 13.31
N TRP A 238 6.57 -13.65 12.51
CA TRP A 238 7.30 -14.53 11.59
C TRP A 238 8.00 -15.71 12.30
N GLU A 239 8.41 -15.51 13.54
CA GLU A 239 9.07 -16.53 14.37
C GLU A 239 8.07 -17.43 15.11
N SER A 240 6.77 -17.22 14.92
CA SER A 240 5.75 -18.03 15.57
C SER A 240 5.53 -19.39 14.85
N PRO A 241 5.17 -20.45 15.58
CA PRO A 241 4.77 -21.72 14.95
C PRO A 241 3.55 -21.60 14.02
N GLU A 242 2.68 -20.63 14.26
CA GLU A 242 1.51 -20.38 13.41
C GLU A 242 1.92 -19.81 12.05
N ALA A 243 2.92 -18.91 12.00
CA ALA A 243 3.42 -18.39 10.73
C ALA A 243 4.11 -19.50 9.92
N GLU A 244 4.93 -20.34 10.55
CA GLU A 244 5.57 -21.48 9.91
C GLU A 244 4.51 -22.42 9.28
N GLU A 245 3.52 -22.84 10.06
CA GLU A 245 2.44 -23.72 9.62
C GLU A 245 1.58 -23.06 8.53
N GLY A 246 1.13 -21.83 8.75
CA GLY A 246 0.21 -21.14 7.83
C GLY A 246 0.83 -20.86 6.47
N ILE A 247 2.10 -20.48 6.44
CA ILE A 247 2.83 -20.24 5.19
C ILE A 247 3.13 -21.56 4.50
N ALA A 248 3.55 -22.60 5.23
CA ALA A 248 3.78 -23.94 4.67
C ALA A 248 2.47 -24.51 4.07
N ALA A 249 1.36 -24.39 4.78
CA ALA A 249 0.04 -24.81 4.30
C ALA A 249 -0.38 -24.04 3.04
N PHE A 250 -0.13 -22.74 2.97
CA PHE A 250 -0.44 -21.92 1.81
C PHE A 250 0.33 -22.41 0.56
N PHE A 251 1.65 -22.61 0.65
CA PHE A 251 2.45 -23.09 -0.46
C PHE A 251 2.14 -24.56 -0.81
N GLY A 252 1.86 -25.38 0.21
CA GLY A 252 1.47 -26.78 0.04
C GLY A 252 0.04 -26.96 -0.47
N LYS A 253 -0.76 -25.89 -0.55
CA LYS A 253 -2.21 -25.92 -0.85
C LYS A 253 -2.97 -26.88 0.08
N THR A 254 -2.60 -26.89 1.36
CA THR A 254 -3.23 -27.66 2.42
C THR A 254 -3.95 -26.73 3.40
N ALA A 255 -4.78 -27.30 4.29
CA ALA A 255 -5.41 -26.53 5.35
C ALA A 255 -4.50 -26.50 6.61
N PRO A 256 -4.20 -25.35 7.21
CA PRO A 256 -3.56 -25.29 8.51
C PRO A 256 -4.55 -25.70 9.62
N ARG A 257 -4.05 -26.10 10.80
CA ARG A 257 -4.83 -26.67 11.90
C ARG A 257 -6.02 -25.81 12.40
N TRP A 258 -5.99 -24.50 12.16
CA TRP A 258 -7.11 -23.60 12.54
C TRP A 258 -8.20 -23.45 11.47
N GLN A 259 -8.04 -24.07 10.31
CA GLN A 259 -9.10 -24.19 9.31
C GLN A 259 -9.83 -25.53 9.55
N ILE A 260 -10.94 -25.45 10.26
CA ILE A 260 -11.81 -26.58 10.59
C ILE A 260 -12.82 -26.76 9.45
#